data_b600f6c7ff8b0b1918d54c5691c9771a
#
_entry.id   b600f6c7ff8b0b1918d54c5691c9771a
#
_cell.length_a   1.000
_cell.length_b   1.000
_cell.length_c   1.000
_cell.angle_alpha   90.00
_cell.angle_beta   90.00
_cell.angle_gamma   90.00
#
_symmetry.space_group_name_H-M   'P 1'
#
loop_
_entity.id
_entity.type
_entity.pdbx_description
1 polymer ?
#
loop_
_entity_poly.entity_id
_entity_poly.type
_entity_poly.pdbx_seq_one_letter_code
_entity_poly.pdbx_strand_id
1 'polypeptide(L)'
;MNKRSTNILLVEDDASLSTVLADYLRSKDYTVETANNGKEAWELIMIKHYDLIISDIMMPRMNGFELLQLVRAQNPDMPMIMLTAKADRDDVIHAYELGCDDYVTKPFSMDILICKIEAVMRRYRHTLEVEQTEWQLGDLVFDSMRQLLGERHLSSRENDLLKILCQNMNELVDRNRILMTIWGADTYFNARSLSVYINHLRKYLGEATPVRIMSVHSKGYKLVIMNN
;
A
#
# COMPACT_ATOMS: atom_id res chain seq x y z
N MET A 1 10.06 -8.51 12.22
CA MET A 1 9.93 -7.12 11.73
C MET A 1 8.90 -6.43 12.61
N ASN A 2 9.28 -5.35 13.32
CA ASN A 2 8.30 -4.54 14.06
C ASN A 2 7.34 -3.91 13.04
N LYS A 3 6.12 -4.41 12.98
CA LYS A 3 5.04 -3.78 12.22
C LYS A 3 4.78 -2.43 12.90
N ARG A 4 5.22 -1.33 12.29
CA ARG A 4 4.93 0.01 12.80
C ARG A 4 3.42 0.13 12.91
N SER A 5 2.92 0.41 14.11
CA SER A 5 1.48 0.62 14.32
C SER A 5 1.03 1.80 13.46
N THR A 6 -0.06 1.65 12.72
CA THR A 6 -0.64 2.73 11.91
C THR A 6 -1.37 3.71 12.82
N ASN A 7 -1.00 4.99 12.76
CA ASN A 7 -1.59 6.05 13.55
C ASN A 7 -2.81 6.64 12.82
N ILE A 8 -3.99 6.51 13.40
CA ILE A 8 -5.26 6.98 12.84
C ILE A 8 -5.77 8.17 13.64
N LEU A 9 -6.16 9.24 12.95
CA LEU A 9 -6.98 10.30 13.52
C LEU A 9 -8.45 10.02 13.17
N LEU A 10 -9.27 9.76 14.19
CA LEU A 10 -10.71 9.57 14.06
C LEU A 10 -11.44 10.85 14.45
N VAL A 11 -12.21 11.41 13.52
CA VAL A 11 -12.93 12.68 13.70
C VAL A 11 -14.42 12.40 13.65
N GLU A 12 -15.08 12.49 14.81
CA GLU A 12 -16.50 12.13 14.99
C GLU A 12 -17.06 12.94 16.15
N ASP A 13 -18.17 13.64 15.97
CA ASP A 13 -18.80 14.49 16.99
C ASP A 13 -19.72 13.72 17.93
N ASP A 14 -20.22 12.54 17.53
CA ASP A 14 -20.92 11.63 18.45
C ASP A 14 -19.89 10.91 19.32
N ALA A 15 -19.81 11.30 20.59
CA ALA A 15 -18.87 10.73 21.56
C ALA A 15 -19.03 9.22 21.76
N SER A 16 -20.28 8.71 21.67
CA SER A 16 -20.55 7.28 21.83
C SER A 16 -20.01 6.48 20.64
N LEU A 17 -20.30 6.93 19.43
CA LEU A 17 -19.80 6.31 18.22
C LEU A 17 -18.28 6.42 18.12
N SER A 18 -17.71 7.59 18.43
CA SER A 18 -16.27 7.83 18.48
C SER A 18 -15.56 6.83 19.41
N THR A 19 -16.10 6.64 20.62
CA THR A 19 -15.52 5.68 21.58
C THR A 19 -15.56 4.25 21.05
N VAL A 20 -16.73 3.79 20.56
CA VAL A 20 -16.89 2.43 20.02
C VAL A 20 -15.96 2.18 18.83
N LEU A 21 -15.85 3.13 17.89
CA LEU A 21 -14.97 3.03 16.75
C LEU A 21 -13.50 2.99 17.19
N ALA A 22 -13.09 3.89 18.08
CA ALA A 22 -11.71 3.97 18.54
C ALA A 22 -11.30 2.68 19.25
N ASP A 23 -12.14 2.13 20.11
CA ASP A 23 -11.84 0.89 20.85
C ASP A 23 -11.78 -0.32 19.92
N TYR A 24 -12.68 -0.39 18.93
CA TYR A 24 -12.61 -1.44 17.91
C TYR A 24 -11.33 -1.36 17.09
N LEU A 25 -10.96 -0.17 16.61
CA LEU A 25 -9.73 0.02 15.85
C LEU A 25 -8.48 -0.31 16.67
N ARG A 26 -8.45 0.09 17.95
CA ARG A 26 -7.35 -0.28 18.88
C ARG A 26 -7.26 -1.80 19.07
N SER A 27 -8.38 -2.51 19.10
CA SER A 27 -8.40 -3.98 19.18
C SER A 27 -7.81 -4.67 17.94
N LYS A 28 -7.63 -3.94 16.83
CA LYS A 28 -6.99 -4.37 15.57
C LYS A 28 -5.56 -3.85 15.41
N ASP A 29 -4.90 -3.49 16.52
CA ASP A 29 -3.51 -3.02 16.59
C ASP A 29 -3.26 -1.65 15.91
N TYR A 30 -4.31 -0.83 15.70
CA TYR A 30 -4.15 0.58 15.30
C TYR A 30 -3.92 1.47 16.53
N THR A 31 -3.10 2.51 16.36
CA THR A 31 -3.04 3.61 17.33
C THR A 31 -4.07 4.65 16.92
N VAL A 32 -4.99 5.00 17.82
CA VAL A 32 -6.12 5.89 17.49
C VAL A 32 -6.16 7.09 18.43
N GLU A 33 -6.13 8.28 17.85
CA GLU A 33 -6.46 9.52 18.51
C GLU A 33 -7.79 10.05 17.98
N THR A 34 -8.58 10.69 18.82
CA THR A 34 -9.93 11.16 18.48
C THR A 34 -10.01 12.68 18.51
N ALA A 35 -10.82 13.27 17.62
CA ALA A 35 -11.19 14.67 17.62
C ALA A 35 -12.73 14.79 17.46
N ASN A 36 -13.34 15.79 18.10
CA ASN A 36 -14.79 15.96 18.13
C ASN A 36 -15.35 16.85 17.01
N ASN A 37 -14.50 17.40 16.16
CA ASN A 37 -14.87 18.23 15.00
C ASN A 37 -13.63 18.50 14.13
N GLY A 38 -13.87 18.99 12.92
CA GLY A 38 -12.79 19.25 11.96
C GLY A 38 -11.77 20.29 12.45
N LYS A 39 -12.17 21.29 13.27
CA LYS A 39 -11.23 22.28 13.78
C LYS A 39 -10.21 21.67 14.75
N GLU A 40 -10.69 20.88 15.69
CA GLU A 40 -9.83 20.14 16.63
C GLU A 40 -8.91 19.16 15.87
N ALA A 41 -9.47 18.45 14.87
CA ALA A 41 -8.69 17.59 14.00
C ALA A 41 -7.57 18.33 13.27
N TRP A 42 -7.88 19.51 12.72
CA TRP A 42 -6.90 20.34 12.03
C TRP A 42 -5.76 20.80 12.97
N GLU A 43 -6.09 21.24 14.18
CA GLU A 43 -5.10 21.60 15.20
C GLU A 43 -4.16 20.42 15.53
N LEU A 44 -4.69 19.20 15.63
CA LEU A 44 -3.91 17.98 15.85
C LEU A 44 -3.01 17.63 14.65
N ILE A 45 -3.51 17.74 13.43
CA ILE A 45 -2.76 17.49 12.19
C ILE A 45 -1.55 18.41 12.06
N MET A 46 -1.66 19.65 12.53
CA MET A 46 -0.57 20.63 12.47
C MET A 46 0.59 20.32 13.41
N ILE A 47 0.39 19.51 14.44
CA ILE A 47 1.40 19.22 15.47
C ILE A 47 1.80 17.75 15.59
N LYS A 48 1.03 16.85 14.96
CA LYS A 48 1.27 15.40 15.01
C LYS A 48 1.17 14.79 13.62
N HIS A 49 1.82 13.65 13.46
CA HIS A 49 1.77 12.87 12.23
C HIS A 49 0.78 11.71 12.38
N TYR A 50 -0.11 11.59 11.39
CA TYR A 50 -1.04 10.47 11.23
C TYR A 50 -0.78 9.79 9.90
N ASP A 51 -1.11 8.50 9.83
CA ASP A 51 -1.00 7.69 8.61
C ASP A 51 -2.34 7.62 7.86
N LEU A 52 -3.44 7.91 8.56
CA LEU A 52 -4.81 7.89 8.02
C LEU A 52 -5.71 8.83 8.82
N ILE A 53 -6.60 9.53 8.15
CA ILE A 53 -7.70 10.29 8.76
C ILE A 53 -9.02 9.59 8.42
N ILE A 54 -9.87 9.36 9.43
CA ILE A 54 -11.25 8.89 9.27
C ILE A 54 -12.14 10.00 9.82
N SER A 55 -12.98 10.61 9.00
CA SER A 55 -13.78 11.77 9.40
C SER A 55 -15.24 11.61 9.04
N ASP A 56 -16.13 11.92 10.01
CA ASP A 56 -17.52 12.21 9.65
C ASP A 56 -17.58 13.47 8.77
N ILE A 57 -18.56 13.49 7.90
CA ILE A 57 -18.88 14.67 7.06
C ILE A 57 -19.64 15.72 7.88
N MET A 58 -20.64 15.27 8.65
CA MET A 58 -21.59 16.17 9.31
C MET A 58 -21.17 16.45 10.74
N MET A 59 -20.36 17.47 10.94
CA MET A 59 -19.86 17.85 12.26
C MET A 59 -20.01 19.35 12.48
N PRO A 60 -20.15 19.82 13.76
CA PRO A 60 -20.21 21.23 14.09
C PRO A 60 -18.85 21.92 13.90
N ARG A 61 -18.84 23.25 13.76
CA ARG A 61 -17.69 24.15 13.64
C ARG A 61 -16.95 24.04 12.32
N MET A 62 -16.44 22.91 11.96
CA MET A 62 -15.79 22.58 10.70
C MET A 62 -16.24 21.19 10.31
N ASN A 63 -16.89 21.08 9.17
CA ASN A 63 -17.37 19.81 8.64
C ASN A 63 -16.24 18.99 7.97
N GLY A 64 -16.52 17.73 7.64
CA GLY A 64 -15.52 16.84 7.05
C GLY A 64 -15.03 17.27 5.67
N PHE A 65 -15.85 17.94 4.86
CA PHE A 65 -15.42 18.46 3.55
C PHE A 65 -14.46 19.63 3.68
N GLU A 66 -14.74 20.55 4.61
CA GLU A 66 -13.83 21.66 4.91
C GLU A 66 -12.48 21.15 5.42
N LEU A 67 -12.51 20.14 6.31
CA LEU A 67 -11.30 19.47 6.78
C LEU A 67 -10.53 18.80 5.62
N LEU A 68 -11.23 18.08 4.74
CA LEU A 68 -10.62 17.42 3.58
C LEU A 68 -9.92 18.44 2.66
N GLN A 69 -10.55 19.57 2.38
CA GLN A 69 -9.93 20.63 1.56
C GLN A 69 -8.64 21.16 2.19
N LEU A 70 -8.63 21.41 3.50
CA LEU A 70 -7.42 21.86 4.21
C LEU A 70 -6.33 20.78 4.19
N VAL A 71 -6.70 19.55 4.42
CA VAL A 71 -5.76 18.40 4.37
C VAL A 71 -5.15 18.29 2.98
N ARG A 72 -5.95 18.36 1.90
CA ARG A 72 -5.44 18.26 0.52
C ARG A 72 -4.55 19.44 0.12
N ALA A 73 -4.85 20.65 0.62
CA ALA A 73 -3.99 21.80 0.39
C ALA A 73 -2.63 21.69 1.07
N GLN A 74 -2.55 21.06 2.24
CA GLN A 74 -1.31 20.90 3.02
C GLN A 74 -0.53 19.63 2.65
N ASN A 75 -1.24 18.53 2.49
CA ASN A 75 -0.69 17.21 2.16
C ASN A 75 -1.64 16.48 1.20
N PRO A 76 -1.43 16.60 -0.12
CA PRO A 76 -2.30 15.99 -1.14
C PRO A 76 -2.40 14.46 -1.01
N ASP A 77 -1.36 13.81 -0.49
CA ASP A 77 -1.25 12.36 -0.42
C ASP A 77 -1.73 11.76 0.91
N MET A 78 -2.17 12.58 1.89
CA MET A 78 -2.66 12.10 3.18
C MET A 78 -3.91 11.24 2.99
N PRO A 79 -3.91 9.95 3.35
CA PRO A 79 -5.07 9.10 3.22
C PRO A 79 -6.24 9.58 4.08
N MET A 80 -7.44 9.69 3.46
CA MET A 80 -8.63 10.15 4.17
C MET A 80 -9.88 9.36 3.74
N ILE A 81 -10.55 8.75 4.72
CA ILE A 81 -11.83 8.04 4.57
C ILE A 81 -12.93 8.90 5.17
N MET A 82 -14.01 9.11 4.41
CA MET A 82 -15.16 9.88 4.88
C MET A 82 -16.25 8.96 5.42
N LEU A 83 -16.82 9.29 6.59
CA LEU A 83 -18.02 8.65 7.13
C LEU A 83 -19.22 9.55 6.78
N THR A 84 -20.33 8.97 6.32
CA THR A 84 -21.51 9.74 5.96
C THR A 84 -22.81 9.06 6.41
N ALA A 85 -23.73 9.83 6.97
CA ALA A 85 -25.07 9.37 7.33
C ALA A 85 -26.01 9.24 6.10
N LYS A 86 -25.67 9.89 4.98
CA LYS A 86 -26.48 9.88 3.77
C LYS A 86 -25.67 9.32 2.62
N ALA A 87 -26.26 8.31 1.94
CA ALA A 87 -25.84 7.87 0.61
C ALA A 87 -26.43 8.80 -0.47
N ASP A 88 -26.50 10.13 -0.21
CA ASP A 88 -26.92 11.04 -1.26
C ASP A 88 -25.85 11.04 -2.36
N ARG A 89 -26.24 10.77 -3.57
CA ARG A 89 -25.34 10.60 -4.71
C ARG A 89 -24.43 11.82 -4.87
N ASP A 90 -24.97 13.01 -4.57
CA ASP A 90 -24.26 14.27 -4.75
C ASP A 90 -23.16 14.45 -3.68
N ASP A 91 -23.40 14.07 -2.43
CA ASP A 91 -22.40 14.11 -1.36
C ASP A 91 -21.22 13.15 -1.62
N VAL A 92 -21.52 11.97 -2.16
CA VAL A 92 -20.50 10.98 -2.52
C VAL A 92 -19.64 11.48 -3.68
N ILE A 93 -20.27 12.02 -4.73
CA ILE A 93 -19.54 12.60 -5.87
C ILE A 93 -18.67 13.75 -5.38
N HIS A 94 -19.22 14.64 -4.57
CA HIS A 94 -18.48 15.78 -4.02
C HIS A 94 -17.28 15.37 -3.17
N ALA A 95 -17.41 14.33 -2.34
CA ALA A 95 -16.29 13.78 -1.58
C ALA A 95 -15.13 13.31 -2.49
N TYR A 96 -15.44 12.61 -3.58
CA TYR A 96 -14.43 12.17 -4.54
C TYR A 96 -13.83 13.33 -5.35
N GLU A 97 -14.62 14.33 -5.74
CA GLU A 97 -14.12 15.52 -6.42
C GLU A 97 -13.14 16.31 -5.55
N LEU A 98 -13.37 16.32 -4.23
CA LEU A 98 -12.46 16.91 -3.25
C LEU A 98 -11.24 16.03 -2.96
N GLY A 99 -11.20 14.81 -3.52
CA GLY A 99 -10.05 13.90 -3.41
C GLY A 99 -10.03 13.01 -2.17
N CYS A 100 -11.20 12.60 -1.62
CA CYS A 100 -11.20 11.55 -0.60
C CYS A 100 -10.77 10.20 -1.21
N ASP A 101 -10.13 9.35 -0.42
CA ASP A 101 -9.62 8.05 -0.89
C ASP A 101 -10.70 6.97 -0.87
N ASP A 102 -11.65 7.07 0.07
CA ASP A 102 -12.82 6.20 0.16
C ASP A 102 -13.89 6.84 1.07
N TYR A 103 -15.10 6.26 1.05
CA TYR A 103 -16.17 6.66 1.97
C TYR A 103 -16.92 5.44 2.51
N VAL A 104 -17.58 5.63 3.65
CA VAL A 104 -18.38 4.60 4.34
C VAL A 104 -19.70 5.20 4.76
N THR A 105 -20.81 4.61 4.30
CA THR A 105 -22.16 5.04 4.67
C THR A 105 -22.61 4.45 5.99
N LYS A 106 -23.08 5.29 6.91
CA LYS A 106 -23.70 4.89 8.17
C LYS A 106 -25.17 4.42 7.93
N PRO A 107 -25.65 3.31 8.51
CA PRO A 107 -24.91 2.40 9.36
C PRO A 107 -24.02 1.43 8.58
N PHE A 108 -22.84 1.10 9.12
CA PHE A 108 -21.87 0.20 8.49
C PHE A 108 -21.42 -0.92 9.44
N SER A 109 -20.94 -2.00 8.86
CA SER A 109 -20.23 -3.04 9.59
C SER A 109 -18.79 -2.60 9.89
N MET A 110 -18.31 -2.88 11.10
CA MET A 110 -16.93 -2.63 11.50
C MET A 110 -15.94 -3.37 10.59
N ASP A 111 -16.28 -4.58 10.13
CA ASP A 111 -15.44 -5.35 9.21
C ASP A 111 -15.32 -4.66 7.83
N ILE A 112 -16.38 -4.03 7.34
CA ILE A 112 -16.33 -3.22 6.11
C ILE A 112 -15.39 -2.04 6.28
N LEU A 113 -15.45 -1.34 7.42
CA LEU A 113 -14.53 -0.24 7.72
C LEU A 113 -13.08 -0.71 7.71
N ILE A 114 -12.76 -1.84 8.36
CA ILE A 114 -11.40 -2.43 8.35
C ILE A 114 -10.96 -2.76 6.92
N CYS A 115 -11.80 -3.43 6.13
CA CYS A 115 -11.46 -3.76 4.74
C CYS A 115 -11.11 -2.49 3.91
N LYS A 116 -11.85 -1.40 4.11
CA LYS A 116 -11.59 -0.12 3.43
C LYS A 116 -10.30 0.54 3.93
N ILE A 117 -10.06 0.57 5.24
CA ILE A 117 -8.80 1.04 5.83
C ILE A 117 -7.61 0.29 5.21
N GLU A 118 -7.66 -1.04 5.19
CA GLU A 118 -6.58 -1.86 4.62
C GLU A 118 -6.38 -1.60 3.13
N ALA A 119 -7.47 -1.41 2.36
CA ALA A 119 -7.41 -1.12 0.94
C ALA A 119 -6.78 0.26 0.65
N VAL A 120 -7.17 1.29 1.42
CA VAL A 120 -6.60 2.65 1.31
C VAL A 120 -5.14 2.63 1.72
N MET A 121 -4.81 2.04 2.88
CA MET A 121 -3.43 1.97 3.38
C MET A 121 -2.50 1.16 2.48
N ARG A 122 -3.00 0.13 1.80
CA ARG A 122 -2.22 -0.63 0.82
C ARG A 122 -1.89 0.25 -0.40
N ARG A 123 -2.86 1.01 -0.93
CA ARG A 123 -2.64 1.96 -2.04
C ARG A 123 -1.63 3.04 -1.65
N TYR A 124 -1.80 3.62 -0.46
CA TYR A 124 -0.92 4.66 0.06
C TYR A 124 0.51 4.17 0.30
N ARG A 125 0.69 2.98 0.90
CA ARG A 125 2.02 2.38 1.04
C ARG A 125 2.69 2.12 -0.31
N HIS A 126 1.92 1.71 -1.29
CA HIS A 126 2.41 1.54 -2.67
C HIS A 126 2.80 2.88 -3.33
N THR A 127 2.19 3.99 -2.91
CA THR A 127 2.53 5.35 -3.38
C THR A 127 3.69 5.96 -2.59
N LEU A 128 3.81 5.68 -1.28
CA LEU A 128 4.96 6.07 -0.42
C LEU A 128 6.18 5.17 -0.61
N GLU A 129 6.00 3.93 -0.99
CA GLU A 129 7.02 3.22 -1.72
C GLU A 129 7.16 4.02 -3.02
N VAL A 130 8.00 5.07 -3.01
CA VAL A 130 8.75 5.49 -4.21
C VAL A 130 9.08 4.17 -4.85
N GLU A 131 8.47 3.84 -6.00
CA GLU A 131 8.71 2.55 -6.64
C GLU A 131 10.22 2.44 -6.68
N GLN A 132 10.77 1.62 -5.77
CA GLN A 132 12.20 1.41 -5.78
C GLN A 132 12.47 0.91 -7.18
N THR A 133 13.07 1.75 -7.99
CA THR A 133 13.36 1.45 -9.39
C THR A 133 14.77 0.90 -9.53
N GLU A 134 15.59 1.11 -8.49
CA GLU A 134 16.97 0.65 -8.45
C GLU A 134 17.22 -0.25 -7.22
N TRP A 135 17.89 -1.37 -7.44
CA TRP A 135 18.31 -2.32 -6.40
C TRP A 135 19.79 -2.63 -6.52
N GLN A 136 20.51 -2.57 -5.39
CA GLN A 136 21.87 -3.05 -5.32
C GLN A 136 21.87 -4.57 -5.13
N LEU A 137 22.37 -5.30 -6.11
CA LEU A 137 22.46 -6.77 -6.15
C LEU A 137 23.93 -7.22 -6.11
N GLY A 138 24.58 -7.06 -4.95
CA GLY A 138 26.04 -7.19 -4.85
C GLY A 138 26.71 -6.04 -5.58
N ASP A 139 27.61 -6.35 -6.53
CA ASP A 139 28.31 -5.34 -7.34
C ASP A 139 27.46 -4.84 -8.52
N LEU A 140 26.29 -5.46 -8.78
CA LEU A 140 25.40 -5.06 -9.86
C LEU A 140 24.29 -4.13 -9.33
N VAL A 141 23.97 -3.12 -10.14
CA VAL A 141 22.76 -2.30 -9.94
C VAL A 141 21.71 -2.76 -10.95
N PHE A 142 20.52 -3.05 -10.46
CA PHE A 142 19.35 -3.29 -11.29
C PHE A 142 18.49 -2.02 -11.33
N ASP A 143 18.37 -1.40 -12.49
CA ASP A 143 17.49 -0.26 -12.79
C ASP A 143 16.28 -0.76 -13.61
N SER A 144 15.13 -0.88 -12.97
CA SER A 144 13.91 -1.39 -13.61
C SER A 144 13.27 -0.40 -14.59
N MET A 145 13.53 0.90 -14.45
CA MET A 145 13.02 1.92 -15.39
C MET A 145 13.78 1.87 -16.71
N ARG A 146 15.08 1.70 -16.65
CA ARG A 146 15.95 1.57 -17.83
C ARG A 146 16.06 0.14 -18.33
N GLN A 147 15.50 -0.83 -17.60
CA GLN A 147 15.61 -2.27 -17.87
C GLN A 147 17.08 -2.74 -17.96
N LEU A 148 17.90 -2.26 -17.01
CA LEU A 148 19.34 -2.56 -16.96
C LEU A 148 19.71 -3.37 -15.73
N LEU A 149 20.53 -4.40 -15.90
CA LEU A 149 21.21 -5.09 -14.83
C LEU A 149 22.73 -4.93 -15.05
N GLY A 150 23.35 -4.01 -14.30
CA GLY A 150 24.66 -3.50 -14.62
C GLY A 150 24.65 -2.84 -16.01
N GLU A 151 25.47 -3.36 -16.93
CA GLU A 151 25.51 -2.89 -18.32
C GLU A 151 24.59 -3.68 -19.27
N ARG A 152 23.90 -4.71 -18.76
CA ARG A 152 23.08 -5.59 -19.58
C ARG A 152 21.63 -5.10 -19.67
N HIS A 153 21.14 -4.93 -20.90
CA HIS A 153 19.72 -4.73 -21.15
C HIS A 153 18.93 -6.03 -20.94
N LEU A 154 17.85 -5.92 -20.17
CA LEU A 154 16.87 -6.97 -19.94
C LEU A 154 15.69 -6.82 -20.91
N SER A 155 15.12 -7.93 -21.35
CA SER A 155 13.81 -7.91 -21.98
C SER A 155 12.73 -7.48 -20.97
N SER A 156 11.58 -7.00 -21.45
CA SER A 156 10.50 -6.55 -20.57
C SER A 156 10.08 -7.65 -19.58
N ARG A 157 10.04 -8.91 -19.99
CA ARG A 157 9.68 -10.04 -19.11
C ARG A 157 10.75 -10.36 -18.08
N GLU A 158 12.03 -10.26 -18.43
CA GLU A 158 13.13 -10.41 -17.48
C GLU A 158 13.13 -9.28 -16.46
N ASN A 159 12.88 -8.05 -16.92
CA ASN A 159 12.78 -6.86 -16.08
C ASN A 159 11.61 -7.00 -15.07
N ASP A 160 10.40 -7.31 -15.54
CA ASP A 160 9.22 -7.48 -14.69
C ASP A 160 9.45 -8.60 -13.65
N LEU A 161 10.04 -9.70 -14.08
CA LEU A 161 10.34 -10.84 -13.21
C LEU A 161 11.38 -10.47 -12.14
N LEU A 162 12.47 -9.80 -12.52
CA LEU A 162 13.50 -9.38 -11.57
C LEU A 162 12.95 -8.31 -10.61
N LYS A 163 12.14 -7.36 -11.10
CA LYS A 163 11.45 -6.35 -10.27
C LYS A 163 10.59 -6.99 -9.19
N ILE A 164 9.72 -7.95 -9.54
CA ILE A 164 8.89 -8.67 -8.57
C ILE A 164 9.75 -9.37 -7.51
N LEU A 165 10.84 -10.01 -7.91
CA LEU A 165 11.72 -10.72 -6.98
C LEU A 165 12.49 -9.75 -6.07
N CYS A 166 12.94 -8.60 -6.57
CA CYS A 166 13.61 -7.57 -5.79
C CYS A 166 12.66 -6.91 -4.77
N GLN A 167 11.43 -6.62 -5.16
CA GLN A 167 10.39 -6.07 -4.27
C GLN A 167 10.04 -7.02 -3.11
N ASN A 168 10.27 -8.33 -3.28
CA ASN A 168 10.04 -9.36 -2.27
C ASN A 168 11.36 -10.05 -1.86
N MET A 169 12.43 -9.29 -1.74
CA MET A 169 13.75 -9.82 -1.40
C MET A 169 13.72 -10.58 -0.06
N ASN A 170 14.32 -11.76 -0.04
CA ASN A 170 14.30 -12.69 1.10
C ASN A 170 12.91 -13.25 1.45
N GLU A 171 11.90 -13.08 0.59
CA GLU A 171 10.57 -13.68 0.75
C GLU A 171 10.26 -14.63 -0.40
N LEU A 172 9.35 -15.58 -0.13
CA LEU A 172 8.86 -16.48 -1.17
C LEU A 172 7.83 -15.76 -2.03
N VAL A 173 8.08 -15.66 -3.32
CA VAL A 173 7.08 -15.20 -4.29
C VAL A 173 6.42 -16.43 -4.91
N ASP A 174 5.10 -16.52 -4.71
CA ASP A 174 4.30 -17.63 -5.23
C ASP A 174 4.32 -17.68 -6.76
N ARG A 175 4.45 -18.89 -7.32
CA ARG A 175 4.54 -19.11 -8.76
C ARG A 175 3.31 -18.59 -9.51
N ASN A 176 2.11 -18.87 -8.99
CA ASN A 176 0.86 -18.41 -9.63
C ASN A 176 0.77 -16.87 -9.61
N ARG A 177 1.15 -16.23 -8.49
CA ARG A 177 1.25 -14.77 -8.40
C ARG A 177 2.16 -14.20 -9.49
N ILE A 178 3.35 -14.78 -9.72
CA ILE A 178 4.26 -14.34 -10.80
C ILE A 178 3.59 -14.48 -12.16
N LEU A 179 3.00 -15.65 -12.45
CA LEU A 179 2.36 -15.94 -13.73
C LEU A 179 1.19 -15.01 -14.01
N MET A 180 0.32 -14.79 -13.02
CA MET A 180 -0.82 -13.87 -13.14
C MET A 180 -0.37 -12.43 -13.35
N THR A 181 0.67 -11.97 -12.63
CA THR A 181 1.15 -10.59 -12.72
C THR A 181 1.82 -10.32 -14.07
N ILE A 182 2.67 -11.24 -14.57
CA ILE A 182 3.48 -10.98 -15.76
C ILE A 182 2.79 -11.42 -17.06
N TRP A 183 2.01 -12.51 -17.02
CA TRP A 183 1.35 -13.09 -18.20
C TRP A 183 -0.16 -13.04 -18.17
N GLY A 184 -0.78 -12.67 -17.04
CA GLY A 184 -2.23 -12.61 -16.88
C GLY A 184 -2.91 -13.98 -16.74
N ALA A 185 -2.17 -15.10 -16.86
CA ALA A 185 -2.72 -16.44 -16.76
C ALA A 185 -1.66 -17.49 -16.37
N ASP A 186 -2.06 -18.48 -15.54
CA ASP A 186 -1.25 -19.68 -15.26
C ASP A 186 -1.57 -20.74 -16.30
N THR A 187 -0.79 -20.77 -17.39
CA THR A 187 -0.87 -21.78 -18.43
C THR A 187 0.41 -22.62 -18.45
N TYR A 188 0.35 -23.81 -19.02
CA TYR A 188 1.52 -24.66 -19.21
C TYR A 188 2.64 -23.93 -19.96
N PHE A 189 2.31 -23.15 -21.00
CA PHE A 189 3.29 -22.40 -21.79
C PHE A 189 3.93 -21.26 -20.98
N ASN A 190 3.14 -20.51 -20.22
CA ASN A 190 3.63 -19.43 -19.37
C ASN A 190 4.54 -19.96 -18.27
N ALA A 191 4.19 -21.09 -17.67
CA ALA A 191 5.00 -21.78 -16.68
C ALA A 191 6.37 -22.22 -17.21
N ARG A 192 6.41 -22.70 -18.45
CA ARG A 192 7.66 -23.07 -19.12
C ARG A 192 8.50 -21.85 -19.44
N SER A 193 7.88 -20.78 -19.92
CA SER A 193 8.54 -19.48 -20.17
C SER A 193 9.15 -18.91 -18.88
N LEU A 194 8.41 -18.93 -17.77
CA LEU A 194 8.93 -18.49 -16.46
C LEU A 194 10.23 -19.23 -16.09
N SER A 195 10.27 -20.54 -16.28
CA SER A 195 11.49 -21.32 -15.99
C SER A 195 12.70 -20.90 -16.85
N VAL A 196 12.45 -20.53 -18.10
CA VAL A 196 13.50 -20.03 -19.01
C VAL A 196 14.03 -18.68 -18.52
N TYR A 197 13.14 -17.72 -18.20
CA TYR A 197 13.54 -16.39 -17.72
C TYR A 197 14.25 -16.45 -16.36
N ILE A 198 13.84 -17.33 -15.46
CA ILE A 198 14.55 -17.59 -14.19
C ILE A 198 15.98 -18.05 -14.46
N ASN A 199 16.17 -18.94 -15.44
CA ASN A 199 17.52 -19.42 -15.80
C ASN A 199 18.37 -18.34 -16.43
N HIS A 200 17.78 -17.46 -17.27
CA HIS A 200 18.49 -16.30 -17.80
C HIS A 200 18.94 -15.36 -16.69
N LEU A 201 18.05 -15.00 -15.77
CA LEU A 201 18.39 -14.12 -14.65
C LEU A 201 19.46 -14.72 -13.75
N ARG A 202 19.41 -16.03 -13.47
CA ARG A 202 20.47 -16.76 -12.74
C ARG A 202 21.83 -16.63 -13.42
N LYS A 203 21.86 -16.78 -14.76
CA LYS A 203 23.08 -16.64 -15.54
C LYS A 203 23.60 -15.20 -15.51
N TYR A 204 22.71 -14.19 -15.55
CA TYR A 204 23.09 -12.77 -15.54
C TYR A 204 23.61 -12.33 -14.17
N LEU A 205 23.00 -12.81 -13.06
CA LEU A 205 23.49 -12.57 -11.73
C LEU A 205 24.86 -13.25 -11.49
N GLY A 206 25.10 -14.39 -12.15
CA GLY A 206 26.38 -15.10 -12.11
C GLY A 206 26.75 -15.66 -10.72
N GLU A 207 27.96 -16.23 -10.61
CA GLU A 207 28.50 -16.72 -9.36
C GLU A 207 29.22 -15.63 -8.56
N ALA A 208 29.63 -14.56 -9.22
CA ALA A 208 30.38 -13.45 -8.63
C ALA A 208 29.54 -12.53 -7.71
N THR A 209 28.22 -12.56 -7.84
CA THR A 209 27.36 -11.77 -6.94
C THR A 209 26.89 -12.60 -5.75
N PRO A 210 26.66 -12.00 -4.56
CA PRO A 210 26.09 -12.72 -3.42
C PRO A 210 24.59 -13.03 -3.59
N VAL A 211 23.98 -12.66 -4.72
CA VAL A 211 22.54 -12.78 -4.95
C VAL A 211 22.20 -14.08 -5.66
N ARG A 212 21.21 -14.79 -5.17
CA ARG A 212 20.75 -16.08 -5.74
C ARG A 212 19.23 -16.09 -5.88
N ILE A 213 18.75 -16.65 -7.00
CA ILE A 213 17.33 -16.98 -7.18
C ILE A 213 17.16 -18.47 -6.82
N MET A 214 16.55 -18.72 -5.69
CA MET A 214 16.25 -20.08 -5.22
C MET A 214 14.88 -20.52 -5.72
N SER A 215 14.77 -21.78 -6.16
CA SER A 215 13.47 -22.41 -6.43
C SER A 215 12.99 -23.10 -5.15
N VAL A 216 11.77 -22.82 -4.73
CA VAL A 216 11.08 -23.56 -3.67
C VAL A 216 10.09 -24.49 -4.36
N HIS A 217 10.37 -25.79 -4.25
CA HIS A 217 9.65 -26.83 -5.01
C HIS A 217 8.13 -26.65 -4.90
N SER A 218 7.45 -26.66 -6.03
CA SER A 218 5.99 -26.50 -6.21
C SER A 218 5.38 -25.22 -5.64
N LYS A 219 6.16 -24.29 -5.06
CA LYS A 219 5.65 -23.07 -4.43
C LYS A 219 6.01 -21.80 -5.22
N GLY A 220 7.27 -21.64 -5.62
CA GLY A 220 7.69 -20.43 -6.31
C GLY A 220 9.19 -20.18 -6.24
N TYR A 221 9.55 -18.89 -6.21
CA TYR A 221 10.93 -18.44 -6.26
C TYR A 221 11.23 -17.44 -5.14
N LYS A 222 12.48 -17.40 -4.74
CA LYS A 222 12.97 -16.49 -3.71
C LYS A 222 14.30 -15.89 -4.15
N LEU A 223 14.41 -14.56 -4.14
CA LEU A 223 15.67 -13.86 -4.33
C LEU A 223 16.32 -13.67 -2.96
N VAL A 224 17.54 -14.13 -2.79
CA VAL A 224 18.26 -14.07 -1.51
C VAL A 224 19.64 -13.45 -1.69
N ILE A 225 20.10 -12.71 -0.68
CA ILE A 225 21.49 -12.28 -0.56
C ILE A 225 22.18 -13.26 0.36
N MET A 226 23.21 -13.94 -0.15
CA MET A 226 24.04 -14.86 0.61
C MET A 226 25.06 -14.03 1.37
N ASN A 227 24.93 -13.92 2.67
CA ASN A 227 26.00 -13.34 3.50
C ASN A 227 27.12 -14.39 3.58
N ASN A 228 28.31 -14.01 3.15
CA ASN A 228 29.53 -14.80 3.39
C ASN A 228 29.88 -14.78 4.88
#